data_730990ef65892f1c6e30d2aca000cdce
#
_entry.id   730990ef65892f1c6e30d2aca000cdce
#
_cell.length_a   1.000
_cell.length_b   1.000
_cell.length_c   1.000
_cell.angle_alpha   90.00
_cell.angle_beta   90.00
_cell.angle_gamma   90.00
#
_symmetry.space_group_name_H-M   'P 1'
#
loop_
_entity.id
_entity.type
_entity.pdbx_description
1 polymer ?
#
loop_
_entity_poly.entity_id
_entity_poly.type
_entity_poly.pdbx_seq_one_letter_code
_entity_poly.pdbx_strand_id
1 'polypeptide(L)'
;HLGNGHSMAYRLITIGEGRSYELMDRCKSINFYSLKAEINGLCIALHTENHDYIEMWSDNFYQMSDSVRSHARIFCIDDPSTDLHAEYDVATRTMFLFNFDYYGWIKSIALGMAGNILEDAHSVFSVHGAALDIDGAGVTLIAPSKTGKTTQSWGLLRDRNAHLITDDWYFVHLSDGRPWVEGSEKNCYIDSDIADVWKEYEPLVREVRF
;
A
#
# COMPACT_ATOMS: atom_id res chain seq x y z
N HIS A 1 11.63 -7.18 -17.31
CA HIS A 1 12.21 -8.44 -16.87
C HIS A 1 11.14 -9.27 -16.19
N LEU A 2 10.75 -10.37 -16.83
CA LEU A 2 9.82 -11.37 -16.28
C LEU A 2 10.45 -11.98 -15.02
N GLY A 3 10.07 -11.44 -13.86
CA GLY A 3 10.36 -12.06 -12.58
C GLY A 3 9.56 -13.36 -12.48
N ASN A 4 10.26 -14.49 -12.51
CA ASN A 4 9.71 -15.78 -12.15
C ASN A 4 8.92 -15.64 -10.84
N GLY A 5 7.67 -16.00 -10.87
CA GLY A 5 6.76 -15.96 -9.73
C GLY A 5 7.19 -16.94 -8.62
N HIS A 6 8.21 -16.56 -7.89
CA HIS A 6 8.41 -17.06 -6.54
C HIS A 6 7.67 -16.11 -5.60
N SER A 7 6.55 -16.56 -5.08
CA SER A 7 5.98 -16.03 -3.84
C SER A 7 7.07 -16.18 -2.78
N MET A 8 7.96 -15.21 -2.65
CA MET A 8 8.88 -15.14 -1.52
C MET A 8 8.06 -14.65 -0.33
N ALA A 9 7.47 -15.61 0.39
CA ALA A 9 6.83 -15.34 1.66
C ALA A 9 7.92 -14.99 2.67
N TYR A 10 7.93 -13.74 3.14
CA TYR A 10 8.74 -13.40 4.31
C TYR A 10 8.09 -13.98 5.57
N ARG A 11 8.93 -14.32 6.55
CA ARG A 11 8.46 -14.78 7.86
C ARG A 11 7.99 -13.59 8.69
N LEU A 12 6.75 -13.63 9.20
CA LEU A 12 6.21 -12.67 10.14
C LEU A 12 6.20 -13.26 11.55
N ILE A 13 6.77 -12.53 12.51
CA ILE A 13 6.88 -12.91 13.91
C ILE A 13 6.14 -11.88 14.75
N THR A 14 5.18 -12.33 15.56
CA THR A 14 4.59 -11.46 16.59
C THR A 14 5.53 -11.37 17.77
N ILE A 15 5.82 -10.16 18.23
CA ILE A 15 6.75 -9.90 19.34
C ILE A 15 6.03 -9.26 20.54
N GLY A 16 6.59 -9.49 21.73
CA GLY A 16 6.14 -8.86 22.96
C GLY A 16 6.89 -7.57 23.28
N GLU A 17 6.46 -6.92 24.37
CA GLU A 17 6.94 -5.60 24.81
C GLU A 17 8.46 -5.55 24.97
N GLY A 18 9.10 -6.54 25.59
CA GLY A 18 10.55 -6.58 25.80
C GLY A 18 11.33 -6.50 24.49
N ARG A 19 10.96 -7.31 23.50
CA ARG A 19 11.60 -7.31 22.18
C ARG A 19 11.32 -6.02 21.43
N SER A 20 10.09 -5.51 21.49
CA SER A 20 9.72 -4.23 20.90
C SER A 20 10.57 -3.08 21.46
N TYR A 21 10.77 -3.07 22.79
CA TYR A 21 11.62 -2.07 23.44
C TYR A 21 13.09 -2.14 22.98
N GLU A 22 13.66 -3.33 22.88
CA GLU A 22 15.01 -3.53 22.36
C GLU A 22 15.17 -2.99 20.93
N LEU A 23 14.21 -3.30 20.05
CA LEU A 23 14.22 -2.83 18.67
C LEU A 23 14.05 -1.33 18.57
N MET A 24 13.15 -0.74 19.36
CA MET A 24 12.98 0.70 19.41
C MET A 24 14.21 1.40 19.93
N ASP A 25 14.93 0.82 20.90
CA ASP A 25 16.19 1.37 21.39
C ASP A 25 17.28 1.30 20.32
N ARG A 26 17.38 0.19 19.62
CA ARG A 26 18.27 0.04 18.44
C ARG A 26 17.97 1.10 17.37
N CYS A 27 16.71 1.35 17.06
CA CYS A 27 16.29 2.34 16.07
C CYS A 27 16.74 3.77 16.39
N LYS A 28 16.98 4.11 17.65
CA LYS A 28 17.49 5.44 18.04
C LYS A 28 18.90 5.73 17.50
N SER A 29 19.68 4.69 17.22
CA SER A 29 21.04 4.82 16.69
C SER A 29 21.10 4.82 15.15
N ILE A 30 19.96 4.60 14.49
CA ILE A 30 19.86 4.56 13.03
C ILE A 30 19.38 5.91 12.53
N ASN A 31 20.01 6.39 11.47
CA ASN A 31 19.63 7.68 10.86
C ASN A 31 18.56 7.46 9.78
N PHE A 32 17.31 7.36 10.18
CA PHE A 32 16.20 7.17 9.28
C PHE A 32 15.76 8.44 8.56
N TYR A 33 15.44 8.32 7.29
CA TYR A 33 14.43 9.17 6.65
C TYR A 33 13.07 8.78 7.20
N SER A 34 12.21 9.77 7.45
CA SER A 34 10.89 9.50 8.04
C SER A 34 9.83 10.34 7.35
N LEU A 35 8.71 9.70 7.00
CA LEU A 35 7.58 10.38 6.39
C LEU A 35 6.26 9.76 6.87
N LYS A 36 5.31 10.62 7.23
CA LYS A 36 3.96 10.22 7.63
C LYS A 36 3.02 10.30 6.45
N ALA A 37 2.26 9.23 6.25
CA ALA A 37 1.24 9.12 5.22
C ALA A 37 -0.17 9.13 5.81
N GLU A 38 -1.08 9.74 5.08
CA GLU A 38 -2.52 9.62 5.29
C GLU A 38 -3.02 8.43 4.47
N ILE A 39 -3.66 7.47 5.14
CA ILE A 39 -4.34 6.33 4.52
C ILE A 39 -5.74 6.24 5.11
N ASN A 40 -6.72 6.72 4.38
CA ASN A 40 -8.13 6.74 4.78
C ASN A 40 -8.33 7.32 6.21
N GLY A 41 -7.78 8.51 6.44
CA GLY A 41 -7.84 9.22 7.73
C GLY A 41 -6.84 8.75 8.79
N LEU A 42 -6.13 7.64 8.57
CA LEU A 42 -5.10 7.14 9.48
C LEU A 42 -3.72 7.71 9.17
N CYS A 43 -2.94 7.97 10.20
CA CYS A 43 -1.54 8.36 10.09
C CYS A 43 -0.65 7.12 10.21
N ILE A 44 0.01 6.74 9.13
CA ILE A 44 0.99 5.64 9.10
C ILE A 44 2.38 6.24 8.86
N ALA A 45 3.34 5.96 9.74
CA ALA A 45 4.70 6.46 9.60
C ALA A 45 5.63 5.39 9.03
N LEU A 46 6.41 5.77 8.02
CA LEU A 46 7.52 4.99 7.49
C LEU A 46 8.84 5.59 7.97
N HIS A 47 9.73 4.73 8.46
CA HIS A 47 11.11 5.04 8.82
C HIS A 47 12.03 4.09 8.06
N THR A 48 12.94 4.61 7.25
CA THR A 48 13.84 3.82 6.40
C THR A 48 15.15 4.53 6.17
N GLU A 49 16.24 3.78 6.00
CA GLU A 49 17.53 4.31 5.55
C GLU A 49 17.58 4.52 4.04
N ASN A 50 16.63 3.92 3.29
CA ASN A 50 16.56 4.00 1.83
C ASN A 50 15.73 5.22 1.40
N HIS A 51 16.38 6.21 0.79
CA HIS A 51 15.73 7.43 0.29
C HIS A 51 14.70 7.14 -0.81
N ASP A 52 14.96 6.17 -1.69
CA ASP A 52 14.04 5.84 -2.79
C ASP A 52 12.70 5.35 -2.24
N TYR A 53 12.69 4.67 -1.09
CA TYR A 53 11.43 4.24 -0.44
C TYR A 53 10.62 5.43 0.08
N ILE A 54 11.27 6.49 0.54
CA ILE A 54 10.58 7.72 0.95
C ILE A 54 9.99 8.44 -0.26
N GLU A 55 10.68 8.48 -1.39
CA GLU A 55 10.14 9.06 -2.63
C GLU A 55 8.92 8.27 -3.11
N MET A 56 9.03 6.95 -3.20
CA MET A 56 7.91 6.07 -3.57
C MET A 56 6.72 6.19 -2.60
N TRP A 57 7.00 6.31 -1.30
CA TRP A 57 5.98 6.53 -0.28
C TRP A 57 5.25 7.87 -0.46
N SER A 58 6.02 8.92 -0.72
CA SER A 58 5.48 10.26 -1.04
C SER A 58 4.65 10.26 -2.32
N ASP A 59 5.02 9.45 -3.31
CA ASP A 59 4.26 9.31 -4.55
C ASP A 59 2.95 8.54 -4.37
N ASN A 60 2.94 7.53 -3.49
CA ASN A 60 1.75 6.71 -3.27
C ASN A 60 0.71 7.35 -2.36
N PHE A 61 1.15 8.09 -1.33
CA PHE A 61 0.25 8.55 -0.27
C PHE A 61 0.32 10.07 -0.06
N TYR A 62 -0.78 10.65 0.38
CA TYR A 62 -0.78 12.03 0.83
C TYR A 62 0.00 12.16 2.12
N GLN A 63 0.81 13.20 2.22
CA GLN A 63 1.61 13.46 3.41
C GLN A 63 0.73 13.98 4.55
N MET A 64 0.97 13.49 5.75
CA MET A 64 0.35 13.98 6.98
C MET A 64 1.36 14.79 7.78
N SER A 65 0.87 15.76 8.55
CA SER A 65 1.72 16.62 9.40
C SER A 65 2.51 15.80 10.42
N ASP A 66 3.76 16.21 10.68
CA ASP A 66 4.60 15.59 11.69
C ASP A 66 4.05 15.74 13.12
N SER A 67 3.18 16.70 13.37
CA SER A 67 2.51 16.90 14.65
C SER A 67 1.42 15.85 14.94
N VAL A 68 0.94 15.14 13.92
CA VAL A 68 -0.06 14.08 14.10
C VAL A 68 0.59 12.84 14.68
N ARG A 69 0.01 12.28 15.74
CA ARG A 69 0.46 11.01 16.30
C ARG A 69 0.15 9.86 15.32
N SER A 70 1.16 9.03 15.04
CA SER A 70 0.98 7.87 14.15
C SER A 70 0.09 6.82 14.79
N HIS A 71 -0.86 6.29 14.01
CA HIS A 71 -1.70 5.16 14.37
C HIS A 71 -0.93 3.82 14.24
N ALA A 72 0.01 3.77 13.30
CA ALA A 72 0.92 2.66 13.11
C ALA A 72 2.28 3.15 12.60
N ARG A 73 3.34 2.35 12.78
CA ARG A 73 4.70 2.68 12.38
C ARG A 73 5.37 1.49 11.71
N ILE A 74 6.19 1.78 10.71
CA ILE A 74 6.99 0.79 9.99
C ILE A 74 8.44 1.26 10.04
N PHE A 75 9.34 0.39 10.50
CA PHE A 75 10.78 0.60 10.50
C PHE A 75 11.42 -0.39 9.55
N CYS A 76 12.10 0.08 8.51
CA CYS A 76 12.90 -0.74 7.60
C CYS A 76 14.35 -0.70 8.08
N ILE A 77 14.89 -1.84 8.46
CA ILE A 77 16.20 -2.00 9.08
C ILE A 77 17.05 -2.89 8.19
N ASP A 78 18.20 -2.40 7.77
CA ASP A 78 19.21 -3.21 7.09
C ASP A 78 20.12 -3.87 8.14
N ASP A 79 20.11 -5.20 8.18
CA ASP A 79 20.90 -5.99 9.10
C ASP A 79 21.48 -7.23 8.41
N PRO A 80 22.76 -7.19 8.02
CA PRO A 80 23.41 -8.31 7.34
C PRO A 80 23.58 -9.55 8.21
N SER A 81 23.33 -9.46 9.52
CA SER A 81 23.42 -10.57 10.46
C SER A 81 22.17 -11.43 10.57
N THR A 82 21.07 -11.04 9.90
CA THR A 82 19.80 -11.76 9.93
C THR A 82 19.20 -11.94 8.54
N ASP A 83 18.29 -12.90 8.42
CA ASP A 83 17.54 -13.14 7.21
C ASP A 83 16.40 -12.13 7.02
N LEU A 84 15.83 -12.09 5.80
CA LEU A 84 14.62 -11.31 5.48
C LEU A 84 13.44 -11.81 6.33
N HIS A 85 12.92 -10.93 7.18
CA HIS A 85 11.74 -11.21 8.02
C HIS A 85 11.10 -9.94 8.54
N ALA A 86 9.91 -10.06 9.11
CA ALA A 86 9.20 -9.00 9.78
C ALA A 86 8.90 -9.36 11.24
N GLU A 87 9.04 -8.40 12.15
CA GLU A 87 8.65 -8.51 13.55
C GLU A 87 7.53 -7.48 13.83
N TYR A 88 6.41 -7.94 14.38
CA TYR A 88 5.24 -7.10 14.61
C TYR A 88 4.86 -7.02 16.08
N ASP A 89 4.90 -5.82 16.62
CA ASP A 89 4.33 -5.49 17.93
C ASP A 89 2.87 -5.04 17.75
N VAL A 90 1.95 -5.92 18.06
CA VAL A 90 0.51 -5.69 17.94
C VAL A 90 0.04 -4.58 18.88
N ALA A 91 0.59 -4.52 20.10
CA ALA A 91 0.15 -3.56 21.13
C ALA A 91 0.41 -2.11 20.73
N THR A 92 1.55 -1.84 20.12
CA THR A 92 1.94 -0.49 19.64
C THR A 92 1.71 -0.29 18.16
N ARG A 93 1.24 -1.32 17.43
CA ARG A 93 1.08 -1.31 15.98
C ARG A 93 2.36 -0.88 15.27
N THR A 94 3.47 -1.49 15.69
CA THR A 94 4.81 -1.21 15.14
C THR A 94 5.34 -2.43 14.42
N MET A 95 5.69 -2.25 13.15
CA MET A 95 6.29 -3.26 12.29
C MET A 95 7.78 -2.97 12.09
N PHE A 96 8.63 -3.96 12.33
CA PHE A 96 10.06 -3.91 12.03
C PHE A 96 10.34 -4.85 10.88
N LEU A 97 10.83 -4.31 9.77
CA LEU A 97 11.12 -5.03 8.53
C LEU A 97 12.64 -5.16 8.37
N PHE A 98 13.13 -6.38 8.34
CA PHE A 98 14.56 -6.65 8.20
C PHE A 98 14.91 -7.05 6.77
N ASN A 99 15.80 -6.31 6.15
CA ASN A 99 16.37 -6.60 4.82
C ASN A 99 15.33 -6.63 3.69
N PHE A 100 14.29 -5.81 3.79
CA PHE A 100 13.29 -5.69 2.73
C PHE A 100 13.87 -4.87 1.57
N ASP A 101 13.99 -5.49 0.42
CA ASP A 101 14.56 -4.95 -0.82
C ASP A 101 13.51 -4.60 -1.89
N TYR A 102 12.23 -4.77 -1.58
CA TYR A 102 11.13 -4.47 -2.48
C TYR A 102 10.07 -3.59 -1.83
N TYR A 103 9.93 -2.36 -2.33
CA TYR A 103 8.99 -1.36 -1.82
C TYR A 103 7.53 -1.82 -1.83
N GLY A 104 7.12 -2.62 -2.82
CA GLY A 104 5.74 -3.10 -2.92
C GLY A 104 5.27 -3.89 -1.68
N TRP A 105 6.17 -4.57 -0.99
CA TRP A 105 5.83 -5.23 0.28
C TRP A 105 5.62 -4.22 1.41
N ILE A 106 6.44 -3.17 1.48
CA ILE A 106 6.31 -2.10 2.48
C ILE A 106 4.94 -1.41 2.31
N LYS A 107 4.58 -1.08 1.07
CA LYS A 107 3.28 -0.53 0.71
C LYS A 107 2.13 -1.45 1.14
N SER A 108 2.20 -2.73 0.79
CA SER A 108 1.17 -3.72 1.13
C SER A 108 1.01 -3.91 2.65
N ILE A 109 2.11 -3.87 3.40
CA ILE A 109 2.11 -3.93 4.86
C ILE A 109 1.40 -2.69 5.43
N ALA A 110 1.71 -1.50 4.92
CA ALA A 110 1.05 -0.27 5.36
C ALA A 110 -0.46 -0.31 5.13
N LEU A 111 -0.89 -0.74 3.94
CA LEU A 111 -2.31 -0.91 3.61
C LEU A 111 -2.98 -1.97 4.48
N GLY A 112 -2.30 -3.08 4.76
CA GLY A 112 -2.79 -4.12 5.65
C GLY A 112 -2.93 -3.65 7.10
N MET A 113 -1.97 -2.87 7.62
CA MET A 113 -2.04 -2.28 8.96
C MET A 113 -3.18 -1.25 9.05
N ALA A 114 -3.31 -0.39 8.04
CA ALA A 114 -4.42 0.57 7.97
C ALA A 114 -5.77 -0.14 7.88
N GLY A 115 -5.90 -1.16 7.02
CA GLY A 115 -7.11 -1.96 6.88
C GLY A 115 -7.52 -2.65 8.18
N ASN A 116 -6.58 -3.22 8.91
CA ASN A 116 -6.85 -3.85 10.20
C ASN A 116 -7.39 -2.85 11.24
N ILE A 117 -6.78 -1.65 11.33
CA ILE A 117 -7.26 -0.59 12.24
C ILE A 117 -8.65 -0.11 11.84
N LEU A 118 -8.87 0.10 10.53
CA LEU A 118 -10.15 0.60 10.01
C LEU A 118 -11.28 -0.42 10.24
N GLU A 119 -11.02 -1.70 10.03
CA GLU A 119 -11.99 -2.76 10.28
C GLU A 119 -12.34 -2.86 11.76
N ASP A 120 -11.33 -2.94 12.64
CA ASP A 120 -11.51 -3.13 14.08
C ASP A 120 -12.19 -1.92 14.75
N ALA A 121 -11.80 -0.69 14.38
CA ALA A 121 -12.23 0.52 15.08
C ALA A 121 -13.34 1.30 14.39
N HIS A 122 -13.49 1.16 13.07
CA HIS A 122 -14.35 2.04 12.27
C HIS A 122 -15.36 1.30 11.40
N SER A 123 -15.36 -0.04 11.38
CA SER A 123 -16.19 -0.88 10.50
C SER A 123 -16.05 -0.50 9.01
N VAL A 124 -14.83 -0.15 8.62
CA VAL A 124 -14.43 0.12 7.24
C VAL A 124 -13.60 -1.05 6.75
N PHE A 125 -13.99 -1.67 5.65
CA PHE A 125 -13.42 -2.94 5.20
C PHE A 125 -12.47 -2.71 4.04
N SER A 126 -11.26 -3.27 4.11
CA SER A 126 -10.28 -3.23 3.04
C SER A 126 -10.52 -4.36 2.04
N VAL A 127 -10.44 -4.06 0.75
CA VAL A 127 -10.62 -5.04 -0.32
C VAL A 127 -9.48 -4.90 -1.34
N HIS A 128 -8.86 -6.02 -1.69
CA HIS A 128 -7.92 -6.10 -2.79
C HIS A 128 -8.69 -6.23 -4.11
N GLY A 129 -8.80 -5.15 -4.84
CA GLY A 129 -9.57 -5.06 -6.06
C GLY A 129 -9.45 -3.69 -6.73
N ALA A 130 -10.03 -3.54 -7.90
CA ALA A 130 -10.16 -2.26 -8.56
C ALA A 130 -11.53 -1.64 -8.29
N ALA A 131 -11.58 -0.32 -8.22
CA ALA A 131 -12.81 0.44 -8.08
C ALA A 131 -12.84 1.61 -9.08
N LEU A 132 -14.00 1.79 -9.72
CA LEU A 132 -14.27 2.84 -10.69
C LEU A 132 -15.58 3.55 -10.33
N ASP A 133 -15.68 4.79 -10.72
CA ASP A 133 -16.95 5.53 -10.82
C ASP A 133 -17.37 5.57 -12.29
N ILE A 134 -18.58 5.14 -12.60
CA ILE A 134 -19.17 5.23 -13.93
C ILE A 134 -20.52 5.95 -13.77
N ASP A 135 -20.62 7.16 -14.27
CA ASP A 135 -21.82 8.01 -14.17
C ASP A 135 -22.34 8.18 -12.72
N GLY A 136 -21.45 8.27 -11.73
CA GLY A 136 -21.80 8.38 -10.31
C GLY A 136 -22.19 7.06 -9.64
N ALA A 137 -22.03 5.93 -10.34
CA ALA A 137 -22.22 4.60 -9.80
C ALA A 137 -20.86 3.92 -9.56
N GLY A 138 -20.61 3.48 -8.31
CA GLY A 138 -19.42 2.72 -7.97
C GLY A 138 -19.44 1.30 -8.58
N VAL A 139 -18.41 0.95 -9.32
CA VAL A 139 -18.20 -0.38 -9.89
C VAL A 139 -16.91 -0.96 -9.34
N THR A 140 -16.96 -2.15 -8.74
CA THR A 140 -15.78 -2.81 -8.19
C THR A 140 -15.48 -4.12 -8.90
N LEU A 141 -14.19 -4.38 -9.12
CA LEU A 141 -13.69 -5.60 -9.76
C LEU A 141 -12.81 -6.36 -8.76
N ILE A 142 -13.26 -7.54 -8.37
CA ILE A 142 -12.55 -8.43 -7.46
C ILE A 142 -12.21 -9.71 -8.24
N ALA A 143 -10.92 -10.01 -8.31
CA ALA A 143 -10.44 -11.21 -8.99
C ALA A 143 -9.06 -11.61 -8.47
N PRO A 144 -8.67 -12.88 -8.57
CA PRO A 144 -7.32 -13.32 -8.27
C PRO A 144 -6.26 -12.58 -9.10
N SER A 145 -5.03 -12.54 -8.60
CA SER A 145 -3.90 -11.99 -9.36
C SER A 145 -3.77 -12.65 -10.73
N LYS A 146 -3.42 -11.85 -11.75
CA LYS A 146 -3.18 -12.31 -13.14
C LYS A 146 -4.39 -12.90 -13.85
N THR A 147 -5.61 -12.62 -13.41
CA THR A 147 -6.85 -13.06 -14.08
C THR A 147 -7.48 -12.00 -14.99
N GLY A 148 -6.79 -10.87 -15.19
CA GLY A 148 -7.23 -9.82 -16.11
C GLY A 148 -8.00 -8.67 -15.43
N LYS A 149 -7.93 -8.53 -14.10
CA LYS A 149 -8.57 -7.42 -13.36
C LYS A 149 -8.15 -6.07 -13.93
N THR A 150 -6.85 -5.80 -14.01
CA THR A 150 -6.30 -4.55 -14.57
C THR A 150 -6.75 -4.35 -16.01
N THR A 151 -6.68 -5.38 -16.86
CA THR A 151 -7.17 -5.29 -18.24
C THR A 151 -8.64 -4.88 -18.31
N GLN A 152 -9.50 -5.45 -17.45
CA GLN A 152 -10.92 -5.10 -17.42
C GLN A 152 -11.16 -3.67 -16.91
N SER A 153 -10.43 -3.25 -15.87
CA SER A 153 -10.52 -1.87 -15.35
C SER A 153 -10.18 -0.85 -16.43
N TRP A 154 -9.06 -1.04 -17.11
CA TRP A 154 -8.64 -0.16 -18.20
C TRP A 154 -9.54 -0.27 -19.42
N GLY A 155 -10.17 -1.44 -19.66
CA GLY A 155 -11.22 -1.61 -20.66
C GLY A 155 -12.44 -0.72 -20.36
N LEU A 156 -12.88 -0.67 -19.10
CA LEU A 156 -14.01 0.18 -18.67
C LEU A 156 -13.67 1.67 -18.74
N LEU A 157 -12.43 2.05 -18.43
CA LEU A 157 -11.96 3.45 -18.51
C LEU A 157 -11.95 4.03 -19.93
N ARG A 158 -12.24 3.25 -20.96
CA ARG A 158 -12.48 3.75 -22.32
C ARG A 158 -13.82 4.47 -22.45
N ASP A 159 -14.73 4.26 -21.52
CA ASP A 159 -15.93 5.07 -21.40
C ASP A 159 -15.55 6.46 -20.86
N ARG A 160 -16.05 7.52 -21.50
CA ARG A 160 -15.74 8.92 -21.15
C ARG A 160 -16.25 9.32 -19.76
N ASN A 161 -17.23 8.60 -19.24
CA ASN A 161 -17.85 8.86 -17.95
C ASN A 161 -17.25 7.96 -16.85
N ALA A 162 -16.28 7.11 -17.19
CA ALA A 162 -15.61 6.25 -16.22
C ALA A 162 -14.37 6.96 -15.64
N HIS A 163 -14.25 6.89 -14.32
CA HIS A 163 -13.13 7.43 -13.56
C HIS A 163 -12.54 6.34 -12.68
N LEU A 164 -11.22 6.18 -12.71
CA LEU A 164 -10.53 5.25 -11.83
C LEU A 164 -10.48 5.82 -10.41
N ILE A 165 -10.94 5.06 -9.44
CA ILE A 165 -10.78 5.33 -8.01
C ILE A 165 -9.48 4.69 -7.54
N THR A 166 -9.29 3.41 -7.84
CA THR A 166 -8.06 2.65 -7.58
C THR A 166 -8.03 1.36 -8.41
N ASP A 167 -6.85 0.80 -8.63
CA ASP A 167 -6.66 -0.47 -9.36
C ASP A 167 -6.19 -1.63 -8.48
N ASP A 168 -5.84 -1.38 -7.22
CA ASP A 168 -5.20 -2.39 -6.37
C ASP A 168 -5.93 -2.61 -5.04
N TRP A 169 -6.15 -1.56 -4.24
CA TRP A 169 -6.81 -1.63 -2.93
C TRP A 169 -7.83 -0.51 -2.78
N TYR A 170 -8.98 -0.81 -2.15
CA TYR A 170 -9.98 0.18 -1.77
C TYR A 170 -10.56 -0.14 -0.40
N PHE A 171 -11.15 0.88 0.21
CA PHE A 171 -11.84 0.78 1.49
C PHE A 171 -13.35 0.93 1.27
N VAL A 172 -14.12 0.03 1.88
CA VAL A 172 -15.59 0.02 1.80
C VAL A 172 -16.15 0.57 3.10
N HIS A 173 -16.90 1.65 2.99
CA HIS A 173 -17.64 2.27 4.07
C HIS A 173 -19.11 1.85 4.00
N LEU A 174 -19.64 1.38 5.12
CA LEU A 174 -21.04 0.95 5.25
C LEU A 174 -21.78 1.93 6.15
N SER A 175 -22.06 3.13 5.66
CA SER A 175 -22.82 4.15 6.39
C SER A 175 -24.17 4.40 5.76
N ASP A 176 -25.20 4.60 6.62
CA ASP A 176 -26.55 5.02 6.24
C ASP A 176 -27.23 4.13 5.16
N GLY A 177 -26.88 2.84 5.14
CA GLY A 177 -27.47 1.88 4.23
C GLY A 177 -27.02 2.04 2.77
N ARG A 178 -26.04 2.90 2.49
CA ARG A 178 -25.42 3.08 1.17
C ARG A 178 -23.92 2.80 1.28
N PRO A 179 -23.42 1.69 0.73
CA PRO A 179 -21.99 1.47 0.67
C PRO A 179 -21.33 2.47 -0.28
N TRP A 180 -20.18 2.97 0.09
CA TRP A 180 -19.31 3.75 -0.77
C TRP A 180 -17.87 3.31 -0.64
N VAL A 181 -17.05 3.61 -1.63
CA VAL A 181 -15.65 3.16 -1.68
C VAL A 181 -14.70 4.35 -1.79
N GLU A 182 -13.53 4.20 -1.18
CA GLU A 182 -12.45 5.16 -1.21
C GLU A 182 -11.16 4.46 -1.62
N GLY A 183 -10.37 5.11 -2.49
CA GLY A 183 -9.07 4.59 -2.90
C GLY A 183 -8.05 4.63 -1.76
N SER A 184 -7.10 3.72 -1.79
CA SER A 184 -6.06 3.61 -0.78
C SER A 184 -4.82 4.45 -1.08
N GLU A 185 -4.64 4.84 -2.35
CA GLU A 185 -3.44 5.48 -2.87
C GLU A 185 -3.82 6.63 -3.81
N LYS A 186 -2.94 7.61 -3.94
CA LYS A 186 -3.16 8.70 -4.90
C LYS A 186 -2.70 8.40 -6.32
N ASN A 187 -1.91 7.36 -6.52
CA ASN A 187 -1.39 6.93 -7.82
C ASN A 187 -1.76 5.49 -8.10
N CYS A 188 -1.91 5.15 -9.37
CA CYS A 188 -2.02 3.77 -9.84
C CYS A 188 -0.81 3.41 -10.72
N TYR A 189 -0.42 2.14 -10.69
CA TYR A 189 0.63 1.61 -11.55
C TYR A 189 0.01 0.98 -12.80
N ILE A 190 0.58 1.30 -13.94
CA ILE A 190 0.12 0.78 -15.23
C ILE A 190 1.21 -0.14 -15.76
N ASP A 191 0.85 -1.39 -16.02
CA ASP A 191 1.72 -2.31 -16.73
C ASP A 191 1.85 -1.89 -18.19
N SER A 192 3.06 -1.91 -18.72
CA SER A 192 3.35 -1.47 -20.09
C SER A 192 2.64 -2.29 -21.17
N ASP A 193 2.24 -3.52 -20.85
CA ASP A 193 1.52 -4.43 -21.74
C ASP A 193 0.04 -4.05 -21.95
N ILE A 194 -0.49 -3.10 -21.18
CA ILE A 194 -1.88 -2.62 -21.38
C ILE A 194 -2.10 -2.07 -22.78
N ALA A 195 -1.07 -1.43 -23.37
CA ALA A 195 -1.12 -0.91 -24.73
C ALA A 195 -1.15 -2.02 -25.80
N ASP A 196 -0.77 -3.25 -25.48
CA ASP A 196 -0.91 -4.40 -26.37
C ASP A 196 -2.36 -4.83 -26.50
N VAL A 197 -3.14 -4.66 -25.46
CA VAL A 197 -4.58 -4.96 -25.44
C VAL A 197 -5.39 -3.76 -25.91
N TRP A 198 -5.07 -2.56 -25.40
CA TRP A 198 -5.82 -1.33 -25.67
C TRP A 198 -4.89 -0.27 -26.28
N LYS A 199 -4.86 -0.18 -27.61
CA LYS A 199 -3.93 0.70 -28.35
C LYS A 199 -4.06 2.19 -28.02
N GLU A 200 -5.20 2.63 -27.56
CA GLU A 200 -5.44 4.00 -27.12
C GLU A 200 -4.59 4.42 -25.92
N TYR A 201 -4.04 3.48 -25.14
CA TYR A 201 -3.15 3.75 -24.01
C TYR A 201 -1.66 3.82 -24.40
N GLU A 202 -1.31 3.59 -25.67
CA GLU A 202 0.09 3.67 -26.12
C GLU A 202 0.78 5.02 -25.81
N PRO A 203 0.13 6.18 -25.98
CA PRO A 203 0.74 7.45 -25.59
C PRO A 203 1.02 7.54 -24.10
N LEU A 204 0.10 7.06 -23.25
CA LEU A 204 0.25 7.09 -21.80
C LEU A 204 1.43 6.23 -21.33
N VAL A 205 1.59 5.02 -21.89
CA VAL A 205 2.72 4.13 -21.55
C VAL A 205 4.06 4.71 -21.99
N ARG A 206 4.12 5.50 -23.08
CA ARG A 206 5.35 6.15 -23.54
C ARG A 206 5.76 7.34 -22.68
N GLU A 207 4.83 8.00 -22.00
CA GLU A 207 5.10 9.18 -21.16
C GLU A 207 5.57 8.80 -19.74
N VAL A 208 5.39 7.55 -19.32
CA VAL A 208 5.82 7.07 -18.00
C VAL A 208 7.35 7.05 -17.96
N ARG A 209 7.92 7.87 -17.07
CA ARG A 209 9.35 7.86 -16.77
C ARG A 209 9.54 7.00 -15.50
N PHE A 210 10.37 5.97 -15.64
CA PHE A 210 10.87 5.21 -14.50
C PHE A 210 12.18 5.83 -14.02
#